data_e8fca499bd2576f1d4cdf9dde5c99303
#
_entry.id   e8fca499bd2576f1d4cdf9dde5c99303
#
_cell.length_a   1.000
_cell.length_b   1.000
_cell.length_c   1.000
_cell.angle_alpha   90.00
_cell.angle_beta   90.00
_cell.angle_gamma   90.00
#
_symmetry.space_group_name_H-M   'P 1'
#
loop_
_entity.id
_entity.type
_entity.pdbx_description
1 polymer ?
#
loop_
_entity_poly.entity_id
_entity_poly.type
_entity_poly.pdbx_seq_one_letter_code
_entity_poly.pdbx_strand_id
1 'polypeptide(L)'
;MLDSAGLLPLVPPKIPAHQLPPAALAYFGDAVYELFIRWLFLTPPQRINTYHRQVVAHVRAESQARYMDFLWDYCTETERSIFRQGRNAAADGPKRVAAKIYRQATGFEALLGYLYLTNPQRLQEIFQLLERHIRSEMNSTIDAAESRNEM
;
A
#
# COMPACT_ATOMS: atom_id res chain seq x y z
N MET A 1 14.27 20.75 0.76
CA MET A 1 14.78 19.52 0.18
C MET A 1 14.91 18.50 1.32
N LEU A 2 13.97 17.59 1.42
CA LEU A 2 14.12 16.50 2.37
C LEU A 2 15.23 15.61 1.83
N ASP A 3 16.30 15.53 2.58
CA ASP A 3 17.41 14.65 2.29
C ASP A 3 16.88 13.22 2.12
N SER A 4 17.43 12.49 1.16
CA SER A 4 17.06 11.12 0.82
C SER A 4 17.34 10.09 1.92
N ALA A 5 17.74 10.53 3.10
CA ALA A 5 17.73 9.73 4.30
C ALA A 5 16.26 9.43 4.65
N GLY A 6 15.84 8.20 4.48
CA GLY A 6 14.49 7.77 4.76
C GLY A 6 13.97 8.24 6.10
N LEU A 7 12.67 8.17 6.27
CA LEU A 7 11.91 8.63 7.43
C LEU A 7 12.47 8.17 8.79
N LEU A 8 13.28 7.13 8.79
CA LEU A 8 13.89 6.55 9.96
C LEU A 8 15.40 6.70 9.86
N PRO A 9 16.09 7.27 10.86
CA PRO A 9 17.55 7.38 10.89
C PRO A 9 18.16 6.01 11.17
N LEU A 10 17.76 5.01 10.40
CA LEU A 10 18.21 3.65 10.57
C LEU A 10 19.42 3.40 9.67
N VAL A 11 20.41 2.74 10.24
CA VAL A 11 21.49 2.14 9.45
C VAL A 11 20.83 1.20 8.43
N PRO A 12 21.22 1.28 7.14
CA PRO A 12 20.69 0.35 6.15
C PRO A 12 20.83 -1.10 6.61
N PRO A 13 19.90 -1.98 6.25
CA PRO A 13 20.01 -3.40 6.58
C PRO A 13 21.37 -3.94 6.12
N LYS A 14 22.01 -4.75 6.95
CA LYS A 14 23.33 -5.37 6.62
C LYS A 14 23.22 -6.35 5.45
N ILE A 15 22.02 -6.80 5.13
CA ILE A 15 21.73 -7.72 4.03
C ILE A 15 21.03 -6.95 2.92
N PRO A 16 21.48 -7.05 1.66
CA PRO A 16 20.81 -6.43 0.52
C PRO A 16 19.32 -6.85 0.44
N ALA A 17 18.46 -5.92 0.07
CA ALA A 17 17.01 -6.16 0.04
C ALA A 17 16.60 -7.36 -0.81
N HIS A 18 17.31 -7.61 -1.93
CA HIS A 18 17.03 -8.75 -2.81
C HIS A 18 17.37 -10.12 -2.18
N GLN A 19 18.11 -10.14 -1.07
CA GLN A 19 18.43 -11.35 -0.30
C GLN A 19 17.48 -11.56 0.87
N LEU A 20 16.61 -10.58 1.16
CA LEU A 20 15.60 -10.74 2.21
C LEU A 20 14.46 -11.66 1.73
N PRO A 21 13.93 -12.51 2.61
CA PRO A 21 12.76 -13.32 2.26
C PRO A 21 11.59 -12.45 1.82
N PRO A 22 10.85 -12.81 0.76
CA PRO A 22 9.67 -12.05 0.33
C PRO A 22 8.65 -11.84 1.45
N ALA A 23 8.46 -12.83 2.32
CA ALA A 23 7.55 -12.69 3.47
C ALA A 23 8.01 -11.62 4.47
N ALA A 24 9.32 -11.46 4.69
CA ALA A 24 9.87 -10.40 5.54
C ALA A 24 9.68 -9.02 4.90
N LEU A 25 9.87 -8.91 3.60
CA LEU A 25 9.60 -7.66 2.86
C LEU A 25 8.12 -7.28 2.95
N ALA A 26 7.22 -8.26 2.82
CA ALA A 26 5.79 -8.02 2.94
C ALA A 26 5.40 -7.56 4.34
N TYR A 27 5.90 -8.22 5.37
CA TYR A 27 5.64 -7.84 6.77
C TYR A 27 6.13 -6.41 7.07
N PHE A 28 7.30 -6.07 6.60
CA PHE A 28 7.83 -4.71 6.70
C PHE A 28 7.02 -3.72 5.87
N GLY A 29 6.66 -4.07 4.64
CA GLY A 29 5.88 -3.24 3.74
C GLY A 29 4.45 -2.98 4.22
N ASP A 30 3.87 -3.91 4.97
CA ASP A 30 2.57 -3.69 5.64
C ASP A 30 2.61 -2.46 6.56
N ALA A 31 3.64 -2.34 7.38
CA ALA A 31 3.84 -1.16 8.24
C ALA A 31 4.06 0.13 7.44
N VAL A 32 4.82 0.07 6.35
CA VAL A 32 5.07 1.20 5.44
C VAL A 32 3.75 1.68 4.81
N TYR A 33 2.95 0.75 4.32
CA TYR A 33 1.65 1.05 3.72
C TYR A 33 0.66 1.62 4.74
N GLU A 34 0.58 1.02 5.91
CA GLU A 34 -0.31 1.49 6.97
C GLU A 34 0.06 2.91 7.42
N LEU A 35 1.35 3.22 7.53
CA LEU A 35 1.81 4.58 7.81
C LEU A 35 1.33 5.57 6.73
N PHE A 36 1.43 5.21 5.47
CA PHE A 36 0.95 6.03 4.35
C PHE A 36 -0.56 6.28 4.45
N ILE A 37 -1.36 5.26 4.68
CA ILE A 37 -2.82 5.40 4.79
C ILE A 37 -3.21 6.23 6.01
N ARG A 38 -2.56 6.03 7.14
CA ARG A 38 -2.78 6.87 8.33
C ARG A 38 -2.43 8.33 8.07
N TRP A 39 -1.33 8.59 7.40
CA TRP A 39 -0.98 9.94 6.97
C TRP A 39 -2.04 10.54 6.03
N LEU A 40 -2.53 9.78 5.08
CA LEU A 40 -3.50 10.24 4.08
C LEU A 40 -4.79 10.76 4.72
N PHE A 41 -5.26 10.11 5.77
CA PHE A 41 -6.51 10.44 6.46
C PHE A 41 -6.31 11.20 7.78
N LEU A 42 -5.08 11.61 8.10
CA LEU A 42 -4.78 12.34 9.33
C LEU A 42 -5.45 13.72 9.36
N THR A 43 -5.57 14.35 8.21
CA THR A 43 -6.19 15.65 8.05
C THR A 43 -7.30 15.62 6.99
N PRO A 44 -8.42 16.34 7.16
CA PRO A 44 -8.76 17.18 8.33
C PRO A 44 -9.00 16.34 9.60
N PRO A 45 -8.83 16.95 10.80
CA PRO A 45 -9.07 16.22 12.05
C PRO A 45 -10.49 15.67 12.14
N GLN A 46 -10.62 14.46 12.66
CA GLN A 46 -11.89 13.79 12.83
C GLN A 46 -11.86 12.91 14.09
N ARG A 47 -13.02 12.40 14.49
CA ARG A 47 -13.10 11.51 15.65
C ARG A 47 -12.29 10.24 15.39
N ILE A 48 -11.63 9.73 16.42
CA ILE A 48 -10.73 8.57 16.30
C ILE A 48 -11.42 7.34 15.70
N ASN A 49 -12.67 7.08 16.04
CA ASN A 49 -13.41 5.94 15.48
C ASN A 49 -13.68 6.09 13.97
N THR A 50 -13.96 7.31 13.51
CA THR A 50 -14.14 7.61 12.08
C THR A 50 -12.80 7.48 11.34
N TYR A 51 -11.75 8.04 11.91
CA TYR A 51 -10.40 7.92 11.38
C TYR A 51 -9.99 6.46 11.23
N HIS A 52 -10.17 5.67 12.29
CA HIS A 52 -9.86 4.24 12.29
C HIS A 52 -10.62 3.47 11.19
N ARG A 53 -11.93 3.72 11.04
CA ARG A 53 -12.73 3.08 9.99
C ARG A 53 -12.23 3.41 8.59
N GLN A 54 -11.85 4.64 8.32
CA GLN A 54 -11.26 5.03 7.04
C GLN A 54 -9.95 4.30 6.79
N VAL A 55 -9.08 4.24 7.78
CA VAL A 55 -7.80 3.51 7.65
C VAL A 55 -8.06 2.03 7.37
N VAL A 56 -8.92 1.37 8.14
CA VAL A 56 -9.25 -0.06 7.95
C VAL A 56 -9.80 -0.31 6.54
N ALA A 57 -10.66 0.57 6.04
CA ALA A 57 -11.24 0.42 4.70
C ALA A 57 -10.19 0.38 3.58
N HIS A 58 -9.02 0.96 3.80
CA HIS A 58 -7.94 1.06 2.80
C HIS A 58 -6.75 0.14 3.06
N VAL A 59 -6.60 -0.40 4.28
CA VAL A 59 -5.48 -1.31 4.60
C VAL A 59 -5.85 -2.80 4.50
N ARG A 60 -7.12 -3.13 4.36
CA ARG A 60 -7.56 -4.52 4.20
C ARG A 60 -7.07 -5.11 2.86
N ALA A 61 -6.98 -6.43 2.83
CA ALA A 61 -6.41 -7.16 1.69
C ALA A 61 -7.11 -6.86 0.36
N GLU A 62 -8.43 -6.73 0.35
CA GLU A 62 -9.23 -6.43 -0.84
C GLU A 62 -8.87 -5.07 -1.45
N SER A 63 -8.63 -4.08 -0.60
CA SER A 63 -8.23 -2.74 -1.05
C SER A 63 -6.80 -2.76 -1.58
N GLN A 64 -5.89 -3.44 -0.90
CA GLN A 64 -4.51 -3.59 -1.36
C GLN A 64 -4.42 -4.30 -2.72
N ALA A 65 -5.19 -5.37 -2.91
CA ALA A 65 -5.24 -6.08 -4.19
C ALA A 65 -5.77 -5.17 -5.31
N ARG A 66 -6.81 -4.38 -5.04
CA ARG A 66 -7.38 -3.43 -6.01
C ARG A 66 -6.38 -2.32 -6.36
N TYR A 67 -5.66 -1.80 -5.39
CA TYR A 67 -4.63 -0.77 -5.64
C TYR A 67 -3.44 -1.32 -6.40
N MET A 68 -3.07 -2.56 -6.17
CA MET A 68 -2.03 -3.21 -6.99
C MET A 68 -2.46 -3.36 -8.45
N ASP A 69 -3.72 -3.72 -8.71
CA ASP A 69 -4.25 -3.77 -10.07
C ASP A 69 -4.18 -2.40 -10.75
N PHE A 70 -4.54 -1.33 -10.04
CA PHE A 70 -4.40 0.04 -10.53
C PHE A 70 -2.94 0.39 -10.86
N LEU A 71 -2.00 0.01 -10.00
CA LEU A 71 -0.59 0.35 -10.16
C LEU A 71 0.13 -0.48 -11.22
N TRP A 72 -0.43 -1.60 -11.63
CA TRP A 72 0.26 -2.58 -12.48
C TRP A 72 0.89 -1.99 -13.72
N ASP A 73 0.16 -1.14 -14.44
CA ASP A 73 0.64 -0.52 -15.68
C ASP A 73 1.74 0.54 -15.44
N TYR A 74 1.83 1.06 -14.23
CA TYR A 74 2.88 2.00 -13.83
C TYR A 74 4.15 1.30 -13.32
N CYS A 75 4.08 0.02 -13.03
CA CYS A 75 5.20 -0.74 -12.48
C CYS A 75 6.23 -1.10 -13.55
N THR A 76 7.50 -1.03 -13.15
CA THR A 76 8.60 -1.57 -13.94
C THR A 76 8.59 -3.10 -13.90
N GLU A 77 9.34 -3.76 -14.79
CA GLU A 77 9.43 -5.22 -14.78
C GLU A 77 10.11 -5.73 -13.48
N THR A 78 11.08 -5.02 -12.95
CA THR A 78 11.69 -5.35 -11.66
C THR A 78 10.65 -5.29 -10.53
N GLU A 79 9.84 -4.23 -10.49
CA GLU A 79 8.77 -4.08 -9.50
C GLU A 79 7.72 -5.19 -9.62
N ARG A 80 7.33 -5.54 -10.81
CA ARG A 80 6.42 -6.67 -11.07
C ARG A 80 7.02 -8.00 -10.62
N SER A 81 8.31 -8.19 -10.81
CA SER A 81 9.02 -9.39 -10.34
C SER A 81 9.00 -9.50 -8.81
N ILE A 82 9.26 -8.41 -8.10
CA ILE A 82 9.19 -8.38 -6.63
C ILE A 82 7.78 -8.68 -6.15
N PHE A 83 6.77 -8.08 -6.77
CA PHE A 83 5.37 -8.40 -6.48
C PHE A 83 5.08 -9.90 -6.64
N ARG A 84 5.47 -10.51 -7.75
CA ARG A 84 5.25 -11.94 -8.00
C ARG A 84 5.93 -12.83 -6.97
N GLN A 85 7.13 -12.49 -6.57
CA GLN A 85 7.86 -13.23 -5.53
C GLN A 85 7.11 -13.18 -4.19
N GLY A 86 6.64 -12.01 -3.77
CA GLY A 86 5.83 -11.85 -2.57
C GLY A 86 4.51 -12.61 -2.65
N ARG A 87 3.80 -12.49 -3.77
CA ARG A 87 2.56 -13.22 -4.02
C ARG A 87 2.75 -14.74 -3.94
N ASN A 88 3.81 -15.25 -4.55
CA ASN A 88 4.07 -16.70 -4.63
C ASN A 88 4.57 -17.28 -3.31
N ALA A 89 5.21 -16.46 -2.47
CA ALA A 89 5.71 -16.88 -1.16
C ALA A 89 4.66 -16.72 -0.05
N ALA A 90 3.50 -16.14 -0.34
CA ALA A 90 2.47 -15.91 0.67
C ALA A 90 1.92 -17.23 1.21
N ALA A 91 1.79 -17.31 2.53
CA ALA A 91 1.06 -18.38 3.21
C ALA A 91 -0.45 -18.26 2.96
N ASP A 92 -1.22 -19.26 3.37
CA ASP A 92 -2.67 -19.18 3.35
C ASP A 92 -3.15 -18.07 4.32
N GLY A 93 -4.01 -17.21 3.81
CA GLY A 93 -4.58 -16.12 4.58
C GLY A 93 -5.77 -16.54 5.44
N PRO A 94 -6.43 -15.56 6.10
CA PRO A 94 -7.66 -15.80 6.84
C PRO A 94 -8.72 -16.45 5.95
N LYS A 95 -9.53 -17.35 6.51
CA LYS A 95 -10.58 -18.08 5.77
C LYS A 95 -11.63 -17.16 5.13
N ARG A 96 -11.83 -15.96 5.69
CA ARG A 96 -12.79 -14.94 5.20
C ARG A 96 -12.32 -14.21 3.94
N VAL A 97 -11.04 -14.33 3.59
CA VAL A 97 -10.43 -13.66 2.42
C VAL A 97 -10.08 -14.72 1.39
N ALA A 98 -10.47 -14.51 0.13
CA ALA A 98 -10.07 -15.39 -0.95
C ALA A 98 -8.54 -15.46 -1.02
N ALA A 99 -8.01 -16.66 -1.16
CA ALA A 99 -6.56 -16.91 -1.17
C ALA A 99 -5.83 -16.07 -2.22
N LYS A 100 -6.43 -15.88 -3.40
CA LYS A 100 -5.90 -15.03 -4.47
C LYS A 100 -5.74 -13.57 -4.02
N ILE A 101 -6.75 -13.01 -3.37
CA ILE A 101 -6.74 -11.62 -2.88
C ILE A 101 -5.66 -11.46 -1.81
N TYR A 102 -5.58 -12.38 -0.86
CA TYR A 102 -4.58 -12.35 0.19
C TYR A 102 -3.15 -12.39 -0.38
N ARG A 103 -2.90 -13.25 -1.36
CA ARG A 103 -1.60 -13.35 -2.03
C ARG A 103 -1.25 -12.08 -2.80
N GLN A 104 -2.19 -11.47 -3.48
CA GLN A 104 -1.99 -10.18 -4.15
C GLN A 104 -1.65 -9.08 -3.16
N ALA A 105 -2.35 -9.02 -2.03
CA ALA A 105 -2.06 -8.06 -0.97
C ALA A 105 -0.63 -8.27 -0.41
N THR A 106 -0.23 -9.51 -0.17
CA THR A 106 1.13 -9.83 0.27
C THR A 106 2.18 -9.41 -0.74
N GLY A 107 1.94 -9.65 -2.03
CA GLY A 107 2.83 -9.20 -3.10
C GLY A 107 2.95 -7.67 -3.17
N PHE A 108 1.84 -6.96 -2.99
CA PHE A 108 1.82 -5.50 -2.92
C PHE A 108 2.66 -4.97 -1.74
N GLU A 109 2.47 -5.54 -0.57
CA GLU A 109 3.26 -5.18 0.62
C GLU A 109 4.75 -5.46 0.41
N ALA A 110 5.11 -6.60 -0.19
CA ALA A 110 6.50 -6.93 -0.50
C ALA A 110 7.14 -5.90 -1.43
N LEU A 111 6.42 -5.45 -2.44
CA LEU A 111 6.86 -4.37 -3.34
C LEU A 111 7.13 -3.08 -2.57
N LEU A 112 6.21 -2.65 -1.72
CA LEU A 112 6.38 -1.42 -0.95
C LEU A 112 7.55 -1.52 0.04
N GLY A 113 7.71 -2.65 0.71
CA GLY A 113 8.83 -2.91 1.60
C GLY A 113 10.17 -2.88 0.86
N TYR A 114 10.23 -3.48 -0.31
CA TYR A 114 11.41 -3.45 -1.17
C TYR A 114 11.77 -2.03 -1.61
N LEU A 115 10.81 -1.26 -2.07
CA LEU A 115 11.04 0.12 -2.52
C LEU A 115 11.45 1.03 -1.37
N TYR A 116 10.88 0.87 -0.20
CA TYR A 116 11.30 1.64 0.98
C TYR A 116 12.80 1.45 1.28
N LEU A 117 13.30 0.23 1.14
CA LEU A 117 14.69 -0.10 1.42
C LEU A 117 15.66 0.24 0.28
N THR A 118 15.19 0.24 -0.96
CA THR A 118 16.07 0.36 -2.15
C THR A 118 15.92 1.65 -2.91
N ASN A 119 14.72 2.22 -2.95
CA ASN A 119 14.42 3.41 -3.73
C ASN A 119 13.25 4.22 -3.12
N PRO A 120 13.50 4.97 -2.03
CA PRO A 120 12.48 5.77 -1.37
C PRO A 120 11.80 6.80 -2.28
N GLN A 121 12.53 7.36 -3.25
CA GLN A 121 11.96 8.30 -4.21
C GLN A 121 10.89 7.63 -5.09
N ARG A 122 11.17 6.42 -5.56
CA ARG A 122 10.19 5.64 -6.33
C ARG A 122 8.98 5.30 -5.49
N LEU A 123 9.17 4.97 -4.21
CA LEU A 123 8.07 4.74 -3.29
C LEU A 123 7.17 5.98 -3.17
N GLN A 124 7.75 7.17 -3.08
CA GLN A 124 7.00 8.43 -3.07
C GLN A 124 6.18 8.61 -4.35
N GLU A 125 6.72 8.29 -5.51
CA GLU A 125 5.98 8.35 -6.78
C GLU A 125 4.76 7.40 -6.76
N ILE A 126 4.96 6.18 -6.29
CA ILE A 126 3.88 5.19 -6.13
C ILE A 126 2.81 5.72 -5.17
N PHE A 127 3.19 6.27 -4.03
CA PHE A 127 2.26 6.83 -3.07
C PHE A 127 1.51 8.05 -3.60
N GLN A 128 2.15 8.90 -4.39
CA GLN A 128 1.48 10.01 -5.06
C GLN A 128 0.42 9.54 -6.07
N LEU A 129 0.72 8.49 -6.83
CA LEU A 129 -0.25 7.87 -7.73
C LEU A 129 -1.45 7.31 -6.95
N LEU A 130 -1.19 6.59 -5.86
CA LEU A 130 -2.23 6.03 -5.00
C LEU A 130 -3.07 7.11 -4.32
N GLU A 131 -2.45 8.16 -3.81
CA GLU A 131 -3.16 9.28 -3.19
C GLU A 131 -4.17 9.89 -4.17
N ARG A 132 -3.74 10.20 -5.39
CA ARG A 132 -4.63 10.75 -6.41
C ARG A 132 -5.76 9.80 -6.75
N HIS A 133 -5.46 8.51 -6.88
CA HIS A 133 -6.46 7.49 -7.17
C HIS A 133 -7.48 7.35 -6.05
N ILE A 134 -7.04 7.25 -4.81
CA ILE A 134 -7.92 7.13 -3.63
C ILE A 134 -8.82 8.37 -3.50
N ARG A 135 -8.26 9.57 -3.63
CA ARG A 135 -9.04 10.82 -3.56
C ARG A 135 -10.06 10.92 -4.69
N SER A 136 -9.72 10.49 -5.89
CA SER A 136 -10.63 10.44 -7.03
C SER A 136 -11.80 9.48 -6.79
N GLU A 137 -11.54 8.29 -6.26
CA GLU A 137 -12.59 7.33 -5.89
C GLU A 137 -13.53 7.90 -4.82
N MET A 138 -13.00 8.57 -3.80
CA MET A 138 -13.80 9.19 -2.74
C MET A 138 -14.71 10.30 -3.27
N ASN A 139 -14.21 11.18 -4.14
CA ASN A 139 -15.01 12.25 -4.75
C ASN A 139 -16.14 11.66 -5.60
N SER A 140 -15.87 10.67 -6.41
CA SER A 140 -16.90 9.99 -7.23
C SER A 140 -18.01 9.37 -6.37
N THR A 141 -17.68 8.86 -5.19
CA THR A 141 -18.64 8.30 -4.26
C THR A 141 -19.52 9.37 -3.62
N ILE A 142 -18.96 10.53 -3.30
CA ILE A 142 -19.71 11.69 -2.76
C ILE A 142 -20.69 12.20 -3.80
N ASP A 143 -20.24 12.46 -5.04
CA ASP A 143 -21.07 12.93 -6.14
C ASP A 143 -22.24 11.99 -6.42
N ALA A 144 -22.00 10.67 -6.38
CA ALA A 144 -23.04 9.67 -6.57
C ALA A 144 -24.06 9.62 -5.41
N ALA A 145 -23.64 9.91 -4.19
CA ALA A 145 -24.52 9.99 -3.03
C ALA A 145 -25.41 11.24 -3.06
N GLU A 146 -24.84 12.39 -3.43
CA GLU A 146 -25.56 13.66 -3.58
C GLU A 146 -26.63 13.57 -4.68
N SER A 147 -26.27 12.99 -5.82
CA SER A 147 -27.22 12.79 -6.94
C SER A 147 -28.42 11.90 -6.58
N ARG A 148 -28.27 10.97 -5.65
CA ARG A 148 -29.37 10.10 -5.18
C ARG A 148 -30.30 10.82 -4.20
N ASN A 149 -29.78 11.79 -3.45
CA ASN A 149 -30.56 12.55 -2.48
C ASN A 149 -31.39 13.66 -3.12
N GLU A 150 -31.05 14.07 -4.36
CA GLU A 150 -31.77 15.08 -5.12
C GLU A 150 -32.94 14.52 -5.96
N MET A 151 -33.05 13.20 -6.05
CA MET A 151 -34.18 12.51 -6.72
C MET A 151 -35.19 12.03 -5.70
#